data_f0ed18f3322468fff8cfc895266a767f
#
_entry.id   f0ed18f3322468fff8cfc895266a767f
#
_cell.length_a   1.000
_cell.length_b   1.000
_cell.length_c   1.000
_cell.angle_alpha   90.00
_cell.angle_beta   90.00
_cell.angle_gamma   90.00
#
_symmetry.space_group_name_H-M   'P 1'
#
loop_
_entity.id
_entity.type
_entity.pdbx_description
1 polymer ?
#
loop_
_entity_poly.entity_id
_entity_poly.type
_entity_poly.pdbx_seq_one_letter_code
_entity_poly.pdbx_strand_id
1 'polypeptide(L)'
;HLAYQPIETGTYTVCFTPEAFLSLLGAFSSMFNARSVLDGVSLSKRESINESLAVPFLSLHDDGLHPGHISAAAFDGEGTPTNNLCLIDRGKLKSFLHSEATARAFNVQPTGHAGLGAKVSVGPDWFVLGTSEGCSSGNNLDQSTEKDTFVLIEDLSALHAGVKATQGSFSLPFDGWLVKGGERISVEAATVAGDIRTVLNSILHLETNCEITQRGVSPHVWVEGLSITGEA
;
A
#
# COMPACT_ATOMS: atom_id res chain seq x y z
N HIS A 1 -23.73 -20.39 8.87
CA HIS A 1 -22.75 -21.03 7.97
C HIS A 1 -22.68 -20.21 6.70
N LEU A 2 -21.63 -19.42 6.53
CA LEU A 2 -21.27 -18.87 5.23
C LEU A 2 -20.84 -20.06 4.35
N ALA A 3 -21.53 -20.26 3.24
CA ALA A 3 -21.15 -21.26 2.27
C ALA A 3 -19.97 -20.69 1.47
N TYR A 4 -18.77 -21.13 1.78
CA TYR A 4 -17.59 -20.85 0.96
C TYR A 4 -17.71 -21.58 -0.38
N GLN A 5 -17.25 -20.94 -1.44
CA GLN A 5 -17.18 -21.55 -2.76
C GLN A 5 -15.78 -21.38 -3.36
N PRO A 6 -15.28 -22.41 -4.06
CA PRO A 6 -14.02 -22.26 -4.79
C PRO A 6 -14.18 -21.21 -5.91
N ILE A 7 -13.12 -20.44 -6.13
CA ILE A 7 -13.04 -19.49 -7.25
C ILE A 7 -12.26 -20.14 -8.40
N GLU A 8 -12.71 -19.93 -9.63
CA GLU A 8 -11.95 -20.37 -10.80
C GLU A 8 -10.63 -19.61 -10.91
N THR A 9 -9.54 -20.33 -11.18
CA THR A 9 -8.24 -19.73 -11.45
C THR A 9 -8.31 -18.87 -12.71
N GLY A 10 -7.86 -17.62 -12.60
CA GLY A 10 -7.94 -16.68 -13.72
C GLY A 10 -7.42 -15.29 -13.39
N THR A 11 -7.69 -14.35 -14.28
CA THR A 11 -7.35 -12.95 -14.15
C THR A 11 -8.60 -12.14 -13.84
N TYR A 12 -8.54 -11.35 -12.78
CA TYR A 12 -9.68 -10.61 -12.27
C TYR A 12 -9.36 -9.13 -12.08
N THR A 13 -10.41 -8.31 -12.14
CA THR A 13 -10.39 -7.00 -11.50
C THR A 13 -10.55 -7.23 -10.00
N VAL A 14 -9.72 -6.57 -9.22
CA VAL A 14 -9.68 -6.71 -7.76
C VAL A 14 -9.97 -5.37 -7.11
N CYS A 15 -10.88 -5.37 -6.15
CA CYS A 15 -11.08 -4.27 -5.22
C CYS A 15 -10.42 -4.64 -3.89
N PHE A 16 -9.41 -3.89 -3.48
CA PHE A 16 -8.82 -4.03 -2.16
C PHE A 16 -9.53 -3.11 -1.18
N THR A 17 -9.87 -3.63 0.00
CA THR A 17 -10.26 -2.77 1.12
C THR A 17 -9.06 -1.91 1.55
N PRO A 18 -9.29 -0.80 2.27
CA PRO A 18 -8.23 0.03 2.82
C PRO A 18 -7.18 -0.76 3.62
N GLU A 19 -7.61 -1.66 4.49
CA GLU A 19 -6.72 -2.50 5.30
C GLU A 19 -5.88 -3.46 4.44
N ALA A 20 -6.50 -4.13 3.48
CA ALA A 20 -5.79 -5.07 2.60
C ALA A 20 -4.75 -4.36 1.71
N PHE A 21 -5.11 -3.20 1.13
CA PHE A 21 -4.18 -2.47 0.29
C PHE A 21 -3.01 -1.88 1.08
N LEU A 22 -3.27 -1.30 2.25
CA LEU A 22 -2.21 -0.78 3.13
C LEU A 22 -1.32 -1.89 3.67
N SER A 23 -1.85 -3.09 3.92
CA SER A 23 -1.06 -4.27 4.29
C SER A 23 -0.09 -4.67 3.17
N LEU A 24 -0.58 -4.72 1.93
CA LEU A 24 0.24 -5.00 0.75
C LEU A 24 1.32 -3.93 0.56
N LEU A 25 0.95 -2.65 0.61
CA LEU A 25 1.88 -1.53 0.46
C LEU A 25 2.94 -1.54 1.55
N GLY A 26 2.55 -1.80 2.81
CA GLY A 26 3.45 -1.91 3.95
C GLY A 26 4.48 -3.03 3.79
N ALA A 27 4.10 -4.17 3.21
CA ALA A 27 5.02 -5.27 2.92
C ALA A 27 6.11 -4.89 1.90
N PHE A 28 5.87 -3.88 1.08
CA PHE A 28 6.83 -3.32 0.12
C PHE A 28 7.41 -1.97 0.56
N SER A 29 7.23 -1.56 1.81
CA SER A 29 7.70 -0.26 2.32
C SER A 29 9.22 -0.03 2.17
N SER A 30 10.01 -1.09 1.98
CA SER A 30 11.44 -1.00 1.66
C SER A 30 11.72 -0.14 0.41
N MET A 31 10.75 0.01 -0.51
CA MET A 31 10.89 0.87 -1.69
C MET A 31 10.95 2.37 -1.32
N PHE A 32 10.47 2.74 -0.15
CA PHE A 32 10.52 4.11 0.38
C PHE A 32 11.63 4.30 1.42
N ASN A 33 12.33 3.24 1.81
CA ASN A 33 13.31 3.25 2.89
C ASN A 33 14.72 3.55 2.36
N ALA A 34 15.28 4.69 2.73
CA ALA A 34 16.62 5.10 2.31
C ALA A 34 17.72 4.13 2.74
N ARG A 35 17.56 3.45 3.89
CA ARG A 35 18.51 2.43 4.33
C ARG A 35 18.49 1.23 3.39
N SER A 36 17.31 0.75 3.02
CA SER A 36 17.15 -0.35 2.06
C SER A 36 17.71 -0.01 0.68
N VAL A 37 17.58 1.26 0.26
CA VAL A 37 18.20 1.76 -0.99
C VAL A 37 19.72 1.71 -0.90
N LEU A 38 20.33 2.19 0.19
CA LEU A 38 21.78 2.14 0.40
C LEU A 38 22.32 0.72 0.44
N ASP A 39 21.59 -0.19 1.06
CA ASP A 39 21.97 -1.60 1.20
C ASP A 39 21.75 -2.41 -0.07
N GLY A 40 21.12 -1.83 -1.12
CA GLY A 40 20.82 -2.49 -2.39
C GLY A 40 19.72 -3.56 -2.29
N VAL A 41 18.86 -3.47 -1.27
CA VAL A 41 17.75 -4.42 -1.01
C VAL A 41 16.37 -3.75 -1.18
N SER A 42 16.30 -2.71 -1.96
CA SER A 42 15.09 -1.96 -2.31
C SER A 42 14.75 -2.12 -3.79
N LEU A 43 13.47 -2.00 -4.14
CA LEU A 43 13.01 -1.86 -5.54
C LEU A 43 13.40 -0.49 -6.12
N SER A 44 13.51 0.52 -5.28
CA SER A 44 13.93 1.86 -5.65
C SER A 44 15.45 2.01 -5.59
N LYS A 45 15.96 2.93 -6.37
CA LYS A 45 17.35 3.37 -6.38
C LYS A 45 17.41 4.84 -5.98
N ARG A 46 18.61 5.33 -5.67
CA ARG A 46 18.80 6.74 -5.32
C ARG A 46 18.29 7.69 -6.41
N GLU A 47 18.45 7.30 -7.66
CA GLU A 47 18.06 8.03 -8.86
C GLU A 47 16.56 7.97 -9.15
N SER A 48 15.81 7.09 -8.46
CA SER A 48 14.35 6.90 -8.68
C SER A 48 13.50 8.11 -8.26
N ILE A 49 14.08 9.09 -7.59
CA ILE A 49 13.37 10.34 -7.26
C ILE A 49 12.90 11.02 -8.55
N ASN A 50 11.60 11.35 -8.58
CA ASN A 50 10.83 11.88 -9.72
C ASN A 50 10.54 10.88 -10.85
N GLU A 51 10.96 9.63 -10.75
CA GLU A 51 10.50 8.58 -11.66
C GLU A 51 9.03 8.23 -11.41
N SER A 52 8.35 7.77 -12.46
CA SER A 52 6.98 7.26 -12.37
C SER A 52 6.96 5.92 -11.65
N LEU A 53 6.23 5.84 -10.54
CA LEU A 53 6.08 4.65 -9.72
C LEU A 53 4.66 4.09 -9.77
N ALA A 54 3.67 4.95 -9.99
CA ALA A 54 2.25 4.63 -9.94
C ALA A 54 1.46 5.41 -10.99
N VAL A 55 0.16 5.14 -11.08
CA VAL A 55 -0.77 5.92 -11.91
C VAL A 55 -0.75 7.41 -11.54
N PRO A 56 -0.96 8.32 -12.51
CA PRO A 56 -0.76 9.77 -12.30
C PRO A 56 -1.69 10.43 -11.28
N PHE A 57 -2.78 9.79 -10.91
CA PHE A 57 -3.72 10.33 -9.91
C PHE A 57 -3.41 9.87 -8.47
N LEU A 58 -2.47 8.91 -8.29
CA LEU A 58 -2.12 8.39 -6.97
C LEU A 58 -1.15 9.33 -6.25
N SER A 59 -1.47 9.63 -5.01
CA SER A 59 -0.57 10.28 -4.06
C SER A 59 -0.49 9.49 -2.75
N LEU A 60 0.68 9.44 -2.15
CA LEU A 60 0.94 8.76 -0.89
C LEU A 60 1.76 9.66 0.02
N HIS A 61 1.29 9.84 1.22
CA HIS A 61 2.01 10.52 2.28
C HIS A 61 2.32 9.54 3.41
N ASP A 62 3.38 9.81 4.17
CA ASP A 62 3.58 9.28 5.50
C ASP A 62 3.33 10.41 6.50
N ASP A 63 2.26 10.33 7.27
CA ASP A 63 1.84 11.36 8.22
C ASP A 63 1.83 10.82 9.64
N GLY A 64 3.00 10.82 10.28
CA GLY A 64 3.16 10.36 11.66
C GLY A 64 2.42 11.21 12.70
N LEU A 65 1.88 12.38 12.33
CA LEU A 65 1.09 13.27 13.20
C LEU A 65 -0.41 13.21 12.88
N HIS A 66 -0.85 12.31 12.01
CA HIS A 66 -2.26 12.18 11.65
C HIS A 66 -3.15 11.99 12.88
N PRO A 67 -4.29 12.70 13.02
CA PRO A 67 -5.16 12.61 14.19
C PRO A 67 -5.70 11.19 14.49
N GLY A 68 -5.78 10.33 13.47
CA GLY A 68 -6.18 8.93 13.62
C GLY A 68 -5.06 7.99 14.05
N HIS A 69 -3.80 8.46 14.09
CA HIS A 69 -2.64 7.64 14.46
C HIS A 69 -2.49 7.54 15.97
N ILE A 70 -2.87 6.42 16.55
CA ILE A 70 -2.85 6.19 18.00
C ILE A 70 -1.45 6.31 18.61
N SER A 71 -0.41 5.95 17.83
CA SER A 71 0.99 5.97 18.26
C SER A 71 1.75 7.20 17.79
N ALA A 72 1.04 8.27 17.40
CA ALA A 72 1.66 9.51 16.95
C ALA A 72 2.62 10.07 18.01
N ALA A 73 3.84 10.41 17.58
CA ALA A 73 4.87 10.99 18.42
C ALA A 73 5.44 12.25 17.76
N ALA A 74 5.72 13.26 18.55
CA ALA A 74 6.23 14.56 18.03
C ALA A 74 7.65 14.46 17.46
N PHE A 75 8.42 13.43 17.85
CA PHE A 75 9.80 13.21 17.45
C PHE A 75 10.02 11.72 17.20
N ASP A 76 10.90 11.42 16.26
CA ASP A 76 11.38 10.06 16.01
C ASP A 76 12.39 9.61 17.09
N GLY A 77 12.94 8.40 16.93
CA GLY A 77 13.90 7.83 17.87
C GLY A 77 15.24 8.58 17.98
N GLU A 78 15.62 9.41 17.01
CA GLU A 78 16.84 10.23 17.04
C GLU A 78 16.54 11.67 17.47
N GLY A 79 15.28 12.01 17.79
CA GLY A 79 14.86 13.35 18.18
C GLY A 79 14.58 14.28 17.01
N THR A 80 14.48 13.75 15.80
CA THR A 80 14.04 14.51 14.61
C THR A 80 12.54 14.72 14.67
N PRO A 81 12.03 15.94 14.44
CA PRO A 81 10.60 16.20 14.43
C PRO A 81 9.86 15.33 13.39
N THR A 82 8.80 14.67 13.85
CA THR A 82 7.86 13.95 12.97
C THR A 82 7.06 14.95 12.13
N ASN A 83 6.78 14.61 10.89
CA ASN A 83 6.05 15.47 9.98
C ASN A 83 5.17 14.65 9.01
N ASN A 84 4.45 15.36 8.14
CA ASN A 84 3.74 14.78 7.00
C ASN A 84 4.68 14.82 5.79
N LEU A 85 5.17 13.66 5.38
CA LEU A 85 6.11 13.51 4.27
C LEU A 85 5.41 12.99 3.01
N CYS A 86 5.53 13.71 1.91
CA CYS A 86 5.06 13.24 0.61
C CYS A 86 6.02 12.20 0.03
N LEU A 87 5.57 10.96 -0.11
CA LEU A 87 6.32 9.85 -0.71
C LEU A 87 6.05 9.73 -2.21
N ILE A 88 4.78 9.81 -2.61
CA ILE A 88 4.36 9.82 -4.01
C ILE A 88 3.46 11.02 -4.24
N ASP A 89 3.79 11.83 -5.25
CA ASP A 89 2.93 12.89 -5.74
C ASP A 89 2.60 12.66 -7.21
N ARG A 90 1.30 12.52 -7.50
CA ARG A 90 0.81 12.28 -8.86
C ARG A 90 1.58 11.17 -9.58
N GLY A 91 1.70 10.02 -8.90
CA GLY A 91 2.35 8.82 -9.41
C GLY A 91 3.88 8.84 -9.40
N LYS A 92 4.54 9.94 -9.00
CA LYS A 92 6.00 10.05 -8.99
C LYS A 92 6.57 9.95 -7.59
N LEU A 93 7.64 9.18 -7.43
CA LEU A 93 8.38 9.09 -6.17
C LEU A 93 9.02 10.46 -5.84
N LYS A 94 8.74 11.00 -4.63
CA LYS A 94 9.23 12.32 -4.21
C LYS A 94 10.28 12.28 -3.12
N SER A 95 10.16 11.35 -2.20
CA SER A 95 11.05 11.29 -1.05
C SER A 95 11.28 9.85 -0.63
N PHE A 96 12.37 9.65 0.10
CA PHE A 96 12.59 8.45 0.92
C PHE A 96 12.42 8.80 2.39
N LEU A 97 12.15 7.79 3.20
CA LEU A 97 12.19 7.84 4.65
C LEU A 97 13.65 7.82 5.10
N HIS A 98 14.04 8.75 5.96
CA HIS A 98 15.42 8.92 6.38
C HIS A 98 15.59 8.98 7.91
N SER A 99 16.64 8.31 8.40
CA SER A 99 17.31 8.63 9.65
C SER A 99 18.37 9.71 9.44
N GLU A 100 19.00 10.20 10.49
CA GLU A 100 20.15 11.11 10.42
C GLU A 100 21.29 10.55 9.54
N ALA A 101 21.63 9.25 9.73
CA ALA A 101 22.70 8.61 8.99
C ALA A 101 22.41 8.49 7.50
N THR A 102 21.20 8.08 7.14
CA THR A 102 20.81 7.95 5.72
C THR A 102 20.62 9.32 5.07
N ALA A 103 20.11 10.31 5.78
CA ALA A 103 19.97 11.68 5.30
C ALA A 103 21.32 12.27 4.92
N ARG A 104 22.34 12.12 5.78
CA ARG A 104 23.72 12.50 5.46
C ARG A 104 24.27 11.81 4.22
N ALA A 105 24.05 10.49 4.08
CA ALA A 105 24.49 9.75 2.91
C ALA A 105 23.84 10.23 1.60
N PHE A 106 22.58 10.70 1.67
CA PHE A 106 21.84 11.22 0.52
C PHE A 106 22.05 12.74 0.32
N ASN A 107 22.68 13.42 1.26
CA ASN A 107 22.83 14.88 1.29
C ASN A 107 21.47 15.61 1.31
N VAL A 108 20.56 15.13 2.15
CA VAL A 108 19.22 15.68 2.39
C VAL A 108 18.98 15.88 3.89
N GLN A 109 17.85 16.44 4.26
CA GLN A 109 17.44 16.53 5.67
C GLN A 109 16.84 15.20 6.15
N PRO A 110 17.01 14.83 7.44
CA PRO A 110 16.31 13.70 8.04
C PRO A 110 14.81 13.96 8.06
N THR A 111 14.03 12.88 8.00
CA THR A 111 12.58 12.97 7.79
C THR A 111 11.74 12.58 9.01
N GLY A 112 12.37 12.30 10.16
CA GLY A 112 11.64 11.96 11.37
C GLY A 112 11.11 10.51 11.36
N HIS A 113 11.82 9.56 10.73
CA HIS A 113 11.39 8.17 10.57
C HIS A 113 12.38 7.16 11.16
N ALA A 114 13.20 7.60 12.12
CA ALA A 114 14.16 6.74 12.79
C ALA A 114 13.52 6.01 13.98
N GLY A 115 13.58 4.69 13.98
CA GLY A 115 13.24 3.87 15.13
C GLY A 115 14.47 3.54 15.97
N LEU A 116 14.36 3.58 17.30
CA LEU A 116 15.41 3.14 18.21
C LEU A 116 15.23 1.67 18.59
N GLY A 117 16.34 0.93 18.51
CA GLY A 117 16.45 -0.47 18.92
C GLY A 117 17.92 -0.78 19.17
N ALA A 118 18.32 -2.04 19.00
CA ALA A 118 19.74 -2.43 19.03
C ALA A 118 20.55 -1.71 17.94
N LYS A 119 19.88 -1.34 16.85
CA LYS A 119 20.37 -0.46 15.78
C LYS A 119 19.25 0.48 15.39
N VAL A 120 19.64 1.67 14.89
CA VAL A 120 18.68 2.60 14.29
C VAL A 120 18.06 1.96 13.06
N SER A 121 16.74 1.89 13.03
CA SER A 121 15.94 1.45 11.89
C SER A 121 15.33 2.66 11.18
N VAL A 122 14.85 2.45 9.97
CA VAL A 122 14.04 3.43 9.22
C VAL A 122 12.78 2.71 8.77
N GLY A 123 11.64 3.34 8.92
CA GLY A 123 10.36 2.77 8.51
C GLY A 123 9.25 3.80 8.45
N PRO A 124 8.14 3.48 7.79
CA PRO A 124 6.97 4.35 7.77
C PRO A 124 6.29 4.40 9.14
N ASP A 125 5.65 5.52 9.41
CA ASP A 125 4.82 5.72 10.59
C ASP A 125 3.34 5.46 10.28
N TRP A 126 2.77 6.19 9.30
CA TRP A 126 1.34 6.17 9.04
C TRP A 126 1.02 6.59 7.60
N PHE A 127 0.75 5.62 6.75
CA PHE A 127 0.43 5.88 5.36
C PHE A 127 -0.93 6.57 5.20
N VAL A 128 -0.98 7.60 4.37
CA VAL A 128 -2.20 8.27 3.90
C VAL A 128 -2.20 8.20 2.38
N LEU A 129 -3.02 7.31 1.83
CA LEU A 129 -3.16 7.09 0.40
C LEU A 129 -4.41 7.81 -0.12
N GLY A 130 -4.29 8.45 -1.26
CA GLY A 130 -5.38 9.16 -1.90
C GLY A 130 -5.00 9.74 -3.26
N THR A 131 -5.72 10.77 -3.66
CA THR A 131 -5.37 11.60 -4.82
C THR A 131 -4.55 12.82 -4.38
N SER A 132 -4.02 13.60 -5.33
CA SER A 132 -3.36 14.87 -5.03
C SER A 132 -4.27 15.92 -4.37
N GLU A 133 -5.58 15.74 -4.47
CA GLU A 133 -6.59 16.59 -3.80
C GLU A 133 -6.91 16.08 -2.38
N GLY A 134 -6.27 14.98 -1.98
CA GLY A 134 -6.49 14.33 -0.69
C GLY A 134 -7.62 13.30 -0.72
N CYS A 135 -7.91 12.77 0.46
CA CYS A 135 -9.08 11.93 0.69
C CYS A 135 -10.29 12.84 0.92
N SER A 136 -11.26 12.82 0.03
CA SER A 136 -12.52 13.52 0.29
C SER A 136 -13.46 12.64 1.11
N SER A 137 -13.91 13.14 2.24
CA SER A 137 -15.04 12.56 2.99
C SER A 137 -16.36 13.01 2.36
N GLY A 138 -16.71 12.40 1.25
CA GLY A 138 -17.98 12.68 0.54
C GLY A 138 -18.85 11.42 0.49
N ASN A 139 -20.13 11.55 0.79
CA ASN A 139 -21.14 10.49 0.74
C ASN A 139 -21.51 10.06 -0.69
N ASN A 140 -20.58 10.03 -1.60
CA ASN A 140 -20.84 9.52 -2.93
C ASN A 140 -20.28 8.10 -3.01
N LEU A 141 -21.16 7.13 -2.81
CA LEU A 141 -21.00 5.81 -3.41
C LEU A 141 -20.93 6.05 -4.92
N ASP A 142 -19.73 6.22 -5.42
CA ASP A 142 -19.58 6.49 -6.83
C ASP A 142 -19.88 5.21 -7.61
N GLN A 143 -20.84 5.36 -8.51
CA GLN A 143 -21.55 4.36 -9.27
C GLN A 143 -20.72 3.79 -10.41
N SER A 144 -19.43 3.74 -10.34
CA SER A 144 -18.64 3.49 -11.55
C SER A 144 -17.87 2.18 -11.58
N THR A 145 -18.28 1.17 -10.85
CA THR A 145 -17.87 -0.17 -11.21
C THR A 145 -18.92 -0.85 -12.07
N GLU A 146 -18.94 -0.47 -13.34
CA GLU A 146 -19.65 -1.19 -14.39
C GLU A 146 -19.12 -2.63 -14.62
N LYS A 147 -18.24 -3.12 -13.78
CA LYS A 147 -17.80 -4.51 -13.85
C LYS A 147 -18.76 -5.35 -13.01
N ASP A 148 -19.61 -6.09 -13.69
CA ASP A 148 -20.53 -7.04 -13.09
C ASP A 148 -19.83 -8.13 -12.28
N THR A 149 -18.52 -8.32 -12.48
CA THR A 149 -17.74 -9.38 -11.82
C THR A 149 -16.37 -8.84 -11.38
N PHE A 150 -16.05 -8.95 -10.09
CA PHE A 150 -14.75 -8.61 -9.51
C PHE A 150 -14.50 -9.40 -8.22
N VAL A 151 -13.26 -9.39 -7.74
CA VAL A 151 -12.88 -9.97 -6.45
C VAL A 151 -12.69 -8.84 -5.44
N LEU A 152 -13.42 -8.88 -4.33
CA LEU A 152 -13.20 -8.00 -3.19
C LEU A 152 -12.26 -8.72 -2.20
N ILE A 153 -11.09 -8.15 -1.96
CA ILE A 153 -10.12 -8.66 -0.98
C ILE A 153 -10.22 -7.83 0.30
N GLU A 154 -10.60 -8.49 1.39
CA GLU A 154 -10.77 -7.86 2.70
C GLU A 154 -9.51 -7.94 3.55
N ASP A 155 -8.79 -9.06 3.48
CA ASP A 155 -7.54 -9.26 4.21
C ASP A 155 -6.54 -10.11 3.44
N LEU A 156 -5.25 -9.91 3.74
CA LEU A 156 -4.13 -10.63 3.15
C LEU A 156 -3.34 -11.36 4.23
N SER A 157 -3.10 -12.64 4.01
CA SER A 157 -2.38 -13.50 4.94
C SER A 157 -0.95 -13.79 4.46
N ALA A 158 -0.11 -14.31 5.35
CA ALA A 158 1.25 -14.80 5.07
C ALA A 158 2.19 -13.76 4.41
N LEU A 159 2.06 -12.49 4.73
CA LEU A 159 2.87 -11.39 4.16
C LEU A 159 4.39 -11.64 4.26
N HIS A 160 4.86 -12.28 5.34
CA HIS A 160 6.31 -12.55 5.49
C HIS A 160 6.82 -13.68 4.57
N ALA A 161 5.95 -14.62 4.18
CA ALA A 161 6.33 -15.77 3.35
C ALA A 161 6.02 -15.56 1.87
N GLY A 162 4.92 -14.88 1.57
CA GLY A 162 4.41 -14.69 0.22
C GLY A 162 4.93 -13.46 -0.50
N VAL A 163 5.74 -12.60 0.15
CA VAL A 163 6.27 -11.36 -0.44
C VAL A 163 7.78 -11.48 -0.67
N LYS A 164 8.22 -11.13 -1.87
CA LYS A 164 9.64 -10.98 -2.24
C LYS A 164 9.93 -9.49 -2.47
N ALA A 165 10.14 -8.75 -1.39
CA ALA A 165 10.21 -7.29 -1.40
C ALA A 165 11.30 -6.74 -2.33
N THR A 166 12.44 -7.42 -2.48
CA THR A 166 13.54 -7.03 -3.38
C THR A 166 13.26 -7.28 -4.85
N GLN A 167 12.29 -8.15 -5.16
CA GLN A 167 11.88 -8.48 -6.53
C GLN A 167 10.59 -7.79 -6.96
N GLY A 168 9.78 -7.35 -6.00
CA GLY A 168 8.48 -6.75 -6.22
C GLY A 168 7.33 -7.76 -6.31
N SER A 169 7.60 -9.05 -6.31
CA SER A 169 6.59 -10.09 -6.51
C SER A 169 5.94 -10.51 -5.20
N PHE A 170 4.68 -10.90 -5.29
CA PHE A 170 3.93 -11.48 -4.18
C PHE A 170 3.00 -12.60 -4.65
N SER A 171 2.69 -13.51 -3.73
CA SER A 171 1.66 -14.54 -3.86
C SER A 171 1.09 -14.77 -2.46
N LEU A 172 -0.13 -14.30 -2.21
CA LEU A 172 -0.69 -14.16 -0.88
C LEU A 172 -2.07 -14.80 -0.80
N PRO A 173 -2.31 -15.70 0.17
CA PRO A 173 -3.66 -16.08 0.52
C PRO A 173 -4.47 -14.86 0.95
N PHE A 174 -5.74 -14.84 0.62
CA PHE A 174 -6.63 -13.75 0.98
C PHE A 174 -8.00 -14.25 1.47
N ASP A 175 -8.64 -13.43 2.29
CA ASP A 175 -10.04 -13.55 2.63
C ASP A 175 -10.83 -12.51 1.84
N GLY A 176 -11.98 -12.90 1.28
CA GLY A 176 -12.75 -11.98 0.47
C GLY A 176 -13.93 -12.63 -0.26
N TRP A 177 -14.40 -11.93 -1.28
CA TRP A 177 -15.64 -12.25 -1.99
C TRP A 177 -15.44 -12.19 -3.50
N LEU A 178 -16.02 -13.15 -4.19
CA LEU A 178 -16.31 -13.00 -5.60
C LEU A 178 -17.66 -12.29 -5.71
N VAL A 179 -17.66 -11.12 -6.33
CA VAL A 179 -18.88 -10.34 -6.56
C VAL A 179 -19.30 -10.53 -8.01
N LYS A 180 -20.55 -10.96 -8.24
CA LYS A 180 -21.16 -11.11 -9.56
C LYS A 180 -22.56 -10.51 -9.56
N GLY A 181 -22.80 -9.49 -10.41
CA GLY A 181 -24.11 -8.84 -10.50
C GLY A 181 -24.63 -8.30 -9.17
N GLY A 182 -23.74 -7.88 -8.27
CA GLY A 182 -24.07 -7.41 -6.92
C GLY A 182 -24.20 -8.50 -5.87
N GLU A 183 -24.21 -9.78 -6.25
CA GLU A 183 -24.20 -10.91 -5.30
C GLU A 183 -22.78 -11.16 -4.81
N ARG A 184 -22.61 -11.36 -3.48
CA ARG A 184 -21.34 -11.65 -2.83
C ARG A 184 -21.25 -13.15 -2.50
N ILE A 185 -20.25 -13.81 -3.05
CA ILE A 185 -19.96 -15.22 -2.82
C ILE A 185 -18.65 -15.30 -2.06
N SER A 186 -18.65 -15.84 -0.85
CA SER A 186 -17.44 -15.99 -0.04
C SER A 186 -16.47 -16.95 -0.72
N VAL A 187 -15.22 -16.53 -0.87
CA VAL A 187 -14.17 -17.31 -1.54
C VAL A 187 -13.43 -18.15 -0.52
N GLU A 188 -13.23 -19.44 -0.84
CA GLU A 188 -12.44 -20.35 -0.01
C GLU A 188 -11.03 -20.52 -0.60
N ALA A 189 -10.02 -20.49 0.28
CA ALA A 189 -8.65 -20.92 -0.01
C ALA A 189 -8.07 -20.40 -1.34
N ALA A 190 -8.17 -19.10 -1.58
CA ALA A 190 -7.65 -18.48 -2.79
C ALA A 190 -6.39 -17.65 -2.54
N THR A 191 -5.59 -17.50 -3.58
CA THR A 191 -4.34 -16.75 -3.58
C THR A 191 -4.36 -15.68 -4.64
N VAL A 192 -3.98 -14.45 -4.28
CA VAL A 192 -3.72 -13.36 -5.22
C VAL A 192 -2.22 -13.22 -5.47
N ALA A 193 -1.82 -13.11 -6.72
CA ALA A 193 -0.42 -12.98 -7.11
C ALA A 193 -0.19 -11.82 -8.10
N GLY A 194 0.98 -11.19 -8.00
CA GLY A 194 1.37 -10.09 -8.86
C GLY A 194 2.75 -9.51 -8.56
N ASP A 195 3.00 -8.35 -9.16
CA ASP A 195 4.17 -7.50 -8.89
C ASP A 195 3.67 -6.13 -8.44
N ILE A 196 4.23 -5.58 -7.36
CA ILE A 196 3.76 -4.33 -6.75
C ILE A 196 3.84 -3.13 -7.72
N ARG A 197 4.85 -3.08 -8.60
CA ARG A 197 4.98 -2.00 -9.59
C ARG A 197 3.88 -2.09 -10.64
N THR A 198 3.53 -3.32 -11.05
CA THR A 198 2.40 -3.56 -11.94
C THR A 198 1.10 -3.18 -11.26
N VAL A 199 0.89 -3.57 -10.00
CA VAL A 199 -0.30 -3.18 -9.22
C VAL A 199 -0.46 -1.66 -9.18
N LEU A 200 0.58 -0.93 -8.79
CA LEU A 200 0.54 0.54 -8.69
C LEU A 200 0.28 1.24 -10.04
N ASN A 201 0.66 0.61 -11.15
CA ASN A 201 0.42 1.13 -12.51
C ASN A 201 -0.87 0.58 -13.16
N SER A 202 -1.55 -0.35 -12.51
CA SER A 202 -2.82 -0.95 -12.97
C SER A 202 -4.01 -0.53 -12.10
N ILE A 203 -3.84 0.46 -11.23
CA ILE A 203 -4.95 1.04 -10.46
C ILE A 203 -5.90 1.73 -11.44
N LEU A 204 -7.15 1.27 -11.45
CA LEU A 204 -8.22 1.83 -12.30
C LEU A 204 -8.76 3.12 -11.71
N HIS A 205 -9.07 3.10 -10.43
CA HIS A 205 -9.54 4.25 -9.67
C HIS A 205 -9.41 4.02 -8.15
N LEU A 206 -9.55 5.09 -7.40
CA LEU A 206 -9.68 5.12 -5.96
C LEU A 206 -11.12 5.54 -5.63
N GLU A 207 -11.75 4.88 -4.67
CA GLU A 207 -13.05 5.35 -4.19
C GLU A 207 -12.91 6.70 -3.47
N THR A 208 -14.00 7.45 -3.38
CA THR A 208 -13.96 8.79 -2.79
C THR A 208 -13.86 8.76 -1.26
N ASN A 209 -14.43 7.74 -0.62
CA ASN A 209 -14.44 7.60 0.83
C ASN A 209 -13.16 6.93 1.33
N CYS A 210 -12.45 7.63 2.22
CA CYS A 210 -11.31 7.07 2.89
C CYS A 210 -11.69 6.55 4.28
N GLU A 211 -11.08 5.44 4.66
CA GLU A 211 -11.24 4.83 5.97
C GLU A 211 -9.93 4.92 6.76
N ILE A 212 -10.06 5.15 8.05
CA ILE A 212 -8.94 5.06 9.00
C ILE A 212 -8.85 3.61 9.45
N THR A 213 -7.70 2.99 9.24
CA THR A 213 -7.41 1.62 9.65
C THR A 213 -6.34 1.60 10.75
N GLN A 214 -5.88 0.44 11.15
CA GLN A 214 -4.73 0.34 12.06
C GLN A 214 -3.39 0.64 11.38
N ARG A 215 -3.35 0.67 10.04
CA ARG A 215 -2.12 0.83 9.23
C ARG A 215 -1.98 2.19 8.57
N GLY A 216 -3.06 2.96 8.54
CA GLY A 216 -3.09 4.23 7.84
C GLY A 216 -4.50 4.63 7.39
N VAL A 217 -4.54 5.51 6.41
CA VAL A 217 -5.76 5.99 5.77
C VAL A 217 -5.72 5.66 4.29
N SER A 218 -6.77 5.06 3.78
CA SER A 218 -6.90 4.72 2.36
C SER A 218 -8.38 4.67 1.95
N PRO A 219 -8.71 4.96 0.69
CA PRO A 219 -9.95 4.50 0.10
C PRO A 219 -9.87 3.03 -0.30
N HIS A 220 -10.96 2.45 -0.78
CA HIS A 220 -10.90 1.22 -1.56
C HIS A 220 -10.14 1.46 -2.87
N VAL A 221 -9.29 0.49 -3.23
CA VAL A 221 -8.38 0.59 -4.39
C VAL A 221 -8.75 -0.47 -5.41
N TRP A 222 -9.10 -0.04 -6.61
CA TRP A 222 -9.46 -0.91 -7.72
C TRP A 222 -8.29 -1.13 -8.66
N VAL A 223 -7.94 -2.39 -8.87
CA VAL A 223 -6.77 -2.81 -9.67
C VAL A 223 -7.21 -3.79 -10.75
N GLU A 224 -6.72 -3.61 -11.97
CA GLU A 224 -7.02 -4.49 -13.08
C GLU A 224 -5.98 -5.60 -13.24
N GLY A 225 -6.46 -6.78 -13.66
CA GLY A 225 -5.58 -7.80 -14.23
C GLY A 225 -4.75 -8.59 -13.23
N LEU A 226 -5.21 -8.76 -11.97
CA LEU A 226 -4.52 -9.58 -11.00
C LEU A 226 -4.83 -11.07 -11.18
N SER A 227 -3.80 -11.89 -11.01
CA SER A 227 -3.93 -13.35 -11.03
C SER A 227 -4.51 -13.85 -9.71
N ILE A 228 -5.60 -14.58 -9.82
CA ILE A 228 -6.23 -15.29 -8.70
C ILE A 228 -6.10 -16.79 -8.97
N THR A 229 -5.61 -17.53 -7.98
CA THR A 229 -5.58 -19.00 -8.01
C THR A 229 -6.53 -19.51 -6.94
N GLY A 230 -7.55 -20.27 -7.35
CA GLY A 230 -8.43 -21.00 -6.47
C GLY A 230 -7.95 -22.42 -6.28
N GLU A 231 -8.31 -23.06 -5.16
CA GLU A 231 -8.16 -24.50 -5.01
C GLU A 231 -9.26 -25.20 -5.83
N ALA A 232 -8.85 -26.20 -6.59
CA ALA A 232 -9.73 -27.02 -7.44
C ALA A 232 -10.43 -28.11 -6.62
#